data_cd6be833df6ddee5ffc02d7d84723ddc
#
_entry.id   cd6be833df6ddee5ffc02d7d84723ddc
#
_cell.length_a   1.000
_cell.length_b   1.000
_cell.length_c   1.000
_cell.angle_alpha   90.00
_cell.angle_beta   90.00
_cell.angle_gamma   90.00
#
_symmetry.space_group_name_H-M   'P 1'
#
loop_
_entity.id
_entity.type
_entity.pdbx_description
1 polymer ?
#
loop_
_entity_poly.entity_id
_entity_poly.type
_entity_poly.pdbx_seq_one_letter_code
_entity_poly.pdbx_strand_id
1 'polypeptide(L)'
;MNYIQRLALLLTLALSPAAVLAGDTRIEKNKHYTLEATGCMILRECTEGVVEIKTAKDVGKYYKKHGMLEPVRTEFNEMMVALGKIGVKVYIAPEKYFPPGHRGIYHTVSNNFYLNATLVKRYTTLMSVMRHEGWHAAQDCMAGSIKNSMIAIIHNEEDVPPLWREIAEKSYKDMPSSIPWEAEATWAGKTEGMTMKALKSCAAGTMWTDYKPTPLTKKWLVENGYLNNDGKKLK
;
A
#
# COMPACT_ATOMS: atom_id res chain seq x y z
N MET A 1 20.32 47.09 4.15
CA MET A 1 20.28 45.85 3.34
C MET A 1 19.76 44.77 4.22
N ASN A 2 18.50 44.34 4.02
CA ASN A 2 17.75 43.52 4.92
C ASN A 2 18.21 42.06 4.85
N TYR A 3 18.31 41.41 6.00
CA TYR A 3 18.67 40.02 6.19
C TYR A 3 17.85 39.01 5.38
N ILE A 4 16.66 39.41 4.93
CA ILE A 4 15.74 38.59 4.12
C ILE A 4 16.26 38.40 2.68
N GLN A 5 17.03 39.31 2.13
CA GLN A 5 17.57 39.19 0.76
C GLN A 5 18.79 38.26 0.66
N ARG A 6 19.44 37.92 1.79
CA ARG A 6 20.58 36.99 1.77
C ARG A 6 20.17 35.52 1.88
N LEU A 7 18.96 35.25 2.40
CA LEU A 7 18.46 33.88 2.48
C LEU A 7 17.89 33.35 1.16
N ALA A 8 17.36 34.25 0.31
CA ALA A 8 16.80 33.86 -0.99
C ALA A 8 17.86 33.44 -2.02
N LEU A 9 19.11 33.90 -1.86
CA LEU A 9 20.18 33.59 -2.82
C LEU A 9 20.87 32.24 -2.55
N LEU A 10 20.67 31.66 -1.36
CA LEU A 10 21.28 30.35 -0.99
C LEU A 10 20.38 29.14 -1.29
N LEU A 11 19.08 29.36 -1.52
CA LEU A 11 18.15 28.27 -1.86
C LEU A 11 18.11 27.93 -3.37
N THR A 12 18.61 28.80 -4.24
CA THR A 12 18.57 28.58 -5.69
C THR A 12 19.78 27.80 -6.24
N LEU A 13 20.80 27.54 -5.44
CA LEU A 13 21.99 26.78 -5.85
C LEU A 13 21.93 25.29 -5.54
N ALA A 14 20.89 24.82 -4.85
CA ALA A 14 20.76 23.40 -4.49
C ALA A 14 19.96 22.57 -5.51
N LEU A 15 19.40 23.20 -6.56
CA LEU A 15 18.73 22.51 -7.65
C LEU A 15 19.61 22.46 -8.89
N SER A 16 20.71 21.76 -8.80
CA SER A 16 21.52 21.44 -9.98
C SER A 16 20.77 20.39 -10.81
N PRO A 17 20.38 20.69 -12.08
CA PRO A 17 19.70 19.72 -12.95
C PRO A 17 20.55 18.47 -13.25
N ALA A 18 21.82 18.44 -12.86
CA ALA A 18 22.71 17.30 -13.04
C ALA A 18 22.37 16.08 -12.14
N ALA A 19 21.64 16.27 -11.04
CA ALA A 19 21.28 15.15 -10.15
C ALA A 19 20.10 14.31 -10.69
N VAL A 20 19.23 14.91 -11.52
CA VAL A 20 18.06 14.22 -12.08
C VAL A 20 18.47 13.29 -13.24
N LEU A 21 19.45 13.67 -14.04
CA LEU A 21 19.90 12.87 -15.18
C LEU A 21 20.72 11.62 -14.80
N ALA A 22 21.28 11.57 -13.60
CA ALA A 22 22.06 10.42 -13.15
C ALA A 22 21.17 9.25 -12.67
N GLY A 23 19.87 9.49 -12.34
CA GLY A 23 18.93 8.46 -11.92
C GLY A 23 18.49 7.55 -13.06
N ASP A 24 18.22 8.12 -14.21
CA ASP A 24 17.60 7.44 -15.33
C ASP A 24 18.48 6.32 -15.95
N THR A 25 19.75 6.57 -16.10
CA THR A 25 20.67 5.55 -16.65
C THR A 25 20.98 4.39 -15.70
N ARG A 26 20.74 4.58 -14.38
CA ARG A 26 20.95 3.53 -13.36
C ARG A 26 19.79 2.54 -13.31
N ILE A 27 18.57 2.98 -13.54
CA ILE A 27 17.38 2.15 -13.49
C ILE A 27 17.36 1.16 -14.65
N GLU A 28 17.73 1.58 -15.85
CA GLU A 28 17.78 0.71 -17.03
C GLU A 28 18.91 -0.31 -16.99
N LYS A 29 20.04 0.02 -16.39
CA LYS A 29 21.24 -0.82 -16.35
C LYS A 29 21.36 -1.68 -15.11
N ASN A 30 20.60 -1.39 -14.06
CA ASN A 30 20.77 -2.03 -12.76
C ASN A 30 19.85 -3.22 -12.62
N LYS A 31 20.43 -4.41 -12.48
CA LYS A 31 19.71 -5.64 -12.12
C LYS A 31 19.40 -5.71 -10.62
N HIS A 32 19.93 -4.78 -9.83
CA HIS A 32 19.77 -4.73 -8.39
C HIS A 32 18.80 -3.63 -7.99
N TYR A 33 18.14 -3.82 -6.85
CA TYR A 33 17.26 -2.83 -6.26
C TYR A 33 17.97 -1.50 -5.99
N THR A 34 17.30 -0.40 -6.29
CA THR A 34 17.60 0.94 -5.81
C THR A 34 16.32 1.64 -5.38
N LEU A 35 16.42 2.59 -4.44
CA LEU A 35 15.26 3.37 -4.00
C LEU A 35 14.67 4.18 -5.15
N GLU A 36 15.51 4.67 -6.05
CA GLU A 36 15.08 5.38 -7.26
C GLU A 36 14.28 4.49 -8.19
N ALA A 37 14.58 3.19 -8.27
CA ALA A 37 13.80 2.25 -9.07
C ALA A 37 12.37 2.10 -8.55
N THR A 38 12.19 1.99 -7.21
CA THR A 38 10.86 1.99 -6.61
C THR A 38 10.13 3.30 -6.87
N GLY A 39 10.77 4.43 -6.62
CA GLY A 39 10.21 5.76 -6.86
C GLY A 39 9.76 5.94 -8.32
N CYS A 40 10.60 5.56 -9.27
CA CYS A 40 10.31 5.63 -10.69
C CYS A 40 9.11 4.75 -11.09
N MET A 41 9.00 3.52 -10.54
CA MET A 41 7.84 2.67 -10.76
C MET A 41 6.56 3.27 -10.16
N ILE A 42 6.62 3.77 -8.93
CA ILE A 42 5.47 4.38 -8.24
C ILE A 42 4.97 5.61 -8.98
N LEU A 43 5.88 6.45 -9.48
CA LEU A 43 5.57 7.63 -10.30
C LEU A 43 5.15 7.27 -11.73
N ARG A 44 5.24 5.97 -12.09
CA ARG A 44 4.91 5.46 -13.43
C ARG A 44 5.82 5.98 -14.55
N GLU A 45 7.00 6.40 -14.20
CA GLU A 45 8.06 6.80 -15.14
C GLU A 45 8.84 5.57 -15.65
N CYS A 46 8.96 4.53 -14.82
CA CYS A 46 9.54 3.24 -15.16
C CYS A 46 8.45 2.18 -15.21
N THR A 47 8.06 1.77 -16.41
CA THR A 47 6.97 0.80 -16.62
C THR A 47 7.44 -0.51 -17.26
N GLU A 48 8.73 -0.70 -17.46
CA GLU A 48 9.29 -1.91 -18.07
C GLU A 48 8.95 -3.15 -17.24
N GLY A 49 8.18 -4.06 -17.84
CA GLY A 49 7.71 -5.28 -17.19
C GLY A 49 6.61 -5.07 -16.12
N VAL A 50 6.15 -3.86 -15.91
CA VAL A 50 5.02 -3.54 -15.01
C VAL A 50 3.72 -3.76 -15.77
N VAL A 51 2.88 -4.68 -15.28
CA VAL A 51 1.65 -5.10 -15.96
C VAL A 51 0.47 -4.93 -15.01
N GLU A 52 -0.52 -4.13 -15.41
CA GLU A 52 -1.80 -4.04 -14.69
C GLU A 52 -2.54 -5.37 -14.81
N ILE A 53 -3.06 -5.87 -13.68
CA ILE A 53 -3.89 -7.06 -13.63
C ILE A 53 -5.29 -6.68 -13.15
N LYS A 54 -6.31 -7.30 -13.76
CA LYS A 54 -7.73 -7.07 -13.43
C LYS A 54 -8.44 -8.34 -13.02
N THR A 55 -7.91 -9.48 -13.48
CA THR A 55 -8.54 -10.79 -13.28
C THR A 55 -7.51 -11.87 -12.99
N ALA A 56 -7.96 -12.99 -12.46
CA ALA A 56 -7.14 -14.18 -12.27
C ALA A 56 -6.51 -14.70 -13.59
N LYS A 57 -7.17 -14.44 -14.74
CA LYS A 57 -6.63 -14.80 -16.06
C LYS A 57 -5.38 -13.99 -16.40
N ASP A 58 -5.33 -12.72 -16.02
CA ASP A 58 -4.17 -11.86 -16.30
C ASP A 58 -2.94 -12.36 -15.54
N VAL A 59 -3.12 -12.81 -14.31
CA VAL A 59 -2.05 -13.44 -13.51
C VAL A 59 -1.56 -14.72 -14.20
N GLY A 60 -2.49 -15.59 -14.63
CA GLY A 60 -2.14 -16.80 -15.37
C GLY A 60 -1.41 -16.52 -16.68
N LYS A 61 -1.80 -15.45 -17.40
CA LYS A 61 -1.13 -14.99 -18.63
C LYS A 61 0.28 -14.47 -18.31
N TYR A 62 0.44 -13.65 -17.27
CA TYR A 62 1.74 -13.12 -16.88
C TYR A 62 2.76 -14.24 -16.58
N TYR A 63 2.36 -15.23 -15.79
CA TYR A 63 3.23 -16.36 -15.43
C TYR A 63 3.25 -17.49 -16.46
N LYS A 64 2.53 -17.37 -17.57
CA LYS A 64 2.33 -18.45 -18.57
C LYS A 64 1.84 -19.76 -17.91
N LYS A 65 1.02 -19.64 -16.87
CA LYS A 65 0.48 -20.75 -16.09
C LYS A 65 -1.03 -20.62 -15.94
N HIS A 66 -1.74 -21.32 -16.83
CA HIS A 66 -3.20 -21.38 -16.77
C HIS A 66 -3.66 -22.03 -15.46
N GLY A 67 -4.75 -21.51 -14.88
CA GLY A 67 -5.34 -22.06 -13.67
C GLY A 67 -4.51 -21.86 -12.39
N MET A 68 -3.46 -21.02 -12.41
CA MET A 68 -2.61 -20.77 -11.24
C MET A 68 -3.41 -20.36 -10.00
N LEU A 69 -4.49 -19.61 -10.18
CA LEU A 69 -5.32 -19.10 -9.07
C LEU A 69 -6.63 -19.88 -8.88
N GLU A 70 -6.83 -21.02 -9.53
CA GLU A 70 -8.06 -21.81 -9.38
C GLU A 70 -8.46 -22.08 -7.93
N PRO A 71 -7.55 -22.48 -7.02
CA PRO A 71 -7.93 -22.74 -5.62
C PRO A 71 -8.43 -21.51 -4.85
N VAL A 72 -8.11 -20.30 -5.34
CA VAL A 72 -8.39 -19.02 -4.67
C VAL A 72 -9.07 -18.00 -5.59
N ARG A 73 -9.55 -18.48 -6.76
CA ARG A 73 -10.07 -17.62 -7.84
C ARG A 73 -11.23 -16.72 -7.39
N THR A 74 -12.14 -17.25 -6.61
CA THR A 74 -13.30 -16.50 -6.13
C THR A 74 -12.86 -15.36 -5.25
N GLU A 75 -12.06 -15.63 -4.22
CA GLU A 75 -11.55 -14.59 -3.32
C GLU A 75 -10.72 -13.55 -4.07
N PHE A 76 -9.81 -14.00 -4.97
CA PHE A 76 -9.00 -13.08 -5.77
C PHE A 76 -9.88 -12.13 -6.60
N ASN A 77 -10.85 -12.66 -7.34
CA ASN A 77 -11.70 -11.84 -8.20
C ASN A 77 -12.59 -10.88 -7.39
N GLU A 78 -13.12 -11.32 -6.25
CA GLU A 78 -13.89 -10.45 -5.35
C GLU A 78 -13.03 -9.32 -4.79
N MET A 79 -11.77 -9.61 -4.40
CA MET A 79 -10.83 -8.58 -3.95
C MET A 79 -10.53 -7.58 -5.07
N MET A 80 -10.28 -8.05 -6.30
CA MET A 80 -10.05 -7.18 -7.45
C MET A 80 -11.25 -6.25 -7.71
N VAL A 81 -12.48 -6.77 -7.58
CA VAL A 81 -13.70 -5.94 -7.69
C VAL A 81 -13.79 -4.92 -6.57
N ALA A 82 -13.51 -5.30 -5.32
CA ALA A 82 -13.55 -4.39 -4.17
C ALA A 82 -12.49 -3.30 -4.27
N LEU A 83 -11.24 -3.66 -4.61
CA LEU A 83 -10.14 -2.71 -4.86
C LEU A 83 -10.48 -1.74 -6.00
N GLY A 84 -11.00 -2.24 -7.11
CA GLY A 84 -11.40 -1.40 -8.24
C GLY A 84 -12.52 -0.39 -7.88
N LYS A 85 -13.49 -0.79 -7.04
CA LYS A 85 -14.56 0.11 -6.57
C LYS A 85 -14.04 1.28 -5.75
N ILE A 86 -12.96 1.11 -5.01
CA ILE A 86 -12.32 2.17 -4.23
C ILE A 86 -11.22 2.90 -5.02
N GLY A 87 -11.01 2.56 -6.30
CA GLY A 87 -10.05 3.24 -7.17
C GLY A 87 -8.63 2.70 -7.11
N VAL A 88 -8.39 1.59 -6.42
CA VAL A 88 -7.07 0.94 -6.33
C VAL A 88 -6.80 0.10 -7.57
N LYS A 89 -5.64 0.27 -8.19
CA LYS A 89 -5.16 -0.55 -9.31
C LYS A 89 -4.08 -1.50 -8.83
N VAL A 90 -4.09 -2.71 -9.39
CA VAL A 90 -3.14 -3.77 -9.02
C VAL A 90 -2.20 -4.06 -10.18
N TYR A 91 -0.92 -4.14 -9.89
CA TYR A 91 0.14 -4.41 -10.86
C TYR A 91 1.00 -5.58 -10.43
N ILE A 92 1.54 -6.32 -11.39
CA ILE A 92 2.69 -7.20 -11.21
C ILE A 92 3.90 -6.49 -11.79
N ALA A 93 5.01 -6.44 -11.05
CA ALA A 93 6.22 -5.74 -11.46
C ALA A 93 7.49 -6.56 -11.17
N PRO A 94 8.56 -6.40 -11.96
CA PRO A 94 9.84 -7.04 -11.73
C PRO A 94 10.46 -6.73 -10.36
N GLU A 95 11.21 -7.69 -9.84
CA GLU A 95 11.84 -7.60 -8.52
C GLU A 95 12.78 -6.40 -8.37
N LYS A 96 13.38 -5.93 -9.46
CA LYS A 96 14.26 -4.73 -9.46
C LYS A 96 13.62 -3.48 -8.88
N TYR A 97 12.29 -3.42 -8.83
CA TYR A 97 11.53 -2.29 -8.31
C TYR A 97 11.19 -2.40 -6.81
N PHE A 98 11.56 -3.50 -6.16
CA PHE A 98 11.19 -3.75 -4.77
C PHE A 98 12.42 -3.78 -3.87
N PRO A 99 12.33 -3.26 -2.64
CA PRO A 99 13.35 -3.52 -1.63
C PRO A 99 13.55 -5.03 -1.44
N PRO A 100 14.77 -5.49 -1.09
CA PRO A 100 15.04 -6.90 -0.89
C PRO A 100 14.03 -7.56 0.05
N GLY A 101 13.44 -8.67 -0.38
CA GLY A 101 12.46 -9.43 0.39
C GLY A 101 11.03 -8.90 0.34
N HIS A 102 10.77 -7.71 -0.16
CA HIS A 102 9.41 -7.16 -0.27
C HIS A 102 8.62 -7.87 -1.35
N ARG A 103 7.44 -8.36 -0.97
CA ARG A 103 6.54 -9.14 -1.83
C ARG A 103 5.45 -8.31 -2.48
N GLY A 104 5.11 -7.19 -1.87
CA GLY A 104 4.14 -6.23 -2.36
C GLY A 104 4.45 -4.84 -1.83
N ILE A 105 3.78 -3.83 -2.37
CA ILE A 105 3.79 -2.44 -1.93
C ILE A 105 2.42 -1.85 -2.25
N TYR A 106 1.72 -1.31 -1.26
CA TYR A 106 0.62 -0.39 -1.46
C TYR A 106 1.12 1.04 -1.34
N HIS A 107 0.85 1.86 -2.33
CA HIS A 107 1.27 3.26 -2.34
C HIS A 107 0.06 4.19 -2.18
N THR A 108 -0.07 4.81 -1.02
CA THR A 108 -1.23 5.62 -0.60
C THR A 108 -1.48 6.84 -1.47
N VAL A 109 -0.44 7.47 -2.03
CA VAL A 109 -0.60 8.68 -2.86
C VAL A 109 -1.19 8.36 -4.23
N SER A 110 -0.73 7.28 -4.87
CA SER A 110 -1.21 6.88 -6.21
C SER A 110 -2.35 5.87 -6.16
N ASN A 111 -2.66 5.31 -4.99
CA ASN A 111 -3.60 4.21 -4.79
C ASN A 111 -3.30 3.02 -5.71
N ASN A 112 -2.03 2.74 -5.89
CA ASN A 112 -1.54 1.63 -6.67
C ASN A 112 -0.98 0.55 -5.75
N PHE A 113 -1.26 -0.68 -6.12
CA PHE A 113 -0.80 -1.86 -5.44
C PHE A 113 0.11 -2.66 -6.37
N TYR A 114 1.34 -2.93 -5.94
CA TYR A 114 2.35 -3.62 -6.73
C TYR A 114 2.71 -4.96 -6.11
N LEU A 115 2.73 -6.01 -6.92
CA LEU A 115 3.12 -7.38 -6.58
C LEU A 115 4.50 -7.69 -7.16
N ASN A 116 5.44 -8.14 -6.33
CA ASN A 116 6.76 -8.58 -6.78
C ASN A 116 6.66 -9.91 -7.54
N ALA A 117 6.85 -9.85 -8.85
CA ALA A 117 6.70 -10.99 -9.75
C ALA A 117 7.52 -12.22 -9.35
N THR A 118 8.72 -12.02 -8.80
CA THR A 118 9.60 -13.12 -8.40
C THR A 118 9.14 -13.82 -7.14
N LEU A 119 8.61 -13.08 -6.18
CA LEU A 119 8.28 -13.58 -4.84
C LEU A 119 6.84 -14.07 -4.69
N VAL A 120 5.92 -13.74 -5.64
CA VAL A 120 4.50 -14.16 -5.56
C VAL A 120 4.11 -15.22 -6.59
N LYS A 121 5.03 -16.03 -7.06
CA LYS A 121 4.80 -17.10 -8.07
C LYS A 121 3.86 -18.23 -7.60
N ARG A 122 3.64 -18.36 -6.29
CA ARG A 122 2.74 -19.37 -5.69
C ARG A 122 1.43 -18.69 -5.32
N TYR A 123 0.28 -19.31 -5.66
CA TYR A 123 -1.04 -18.73 -5.35
C TYR A 123 -1.24 -18.43 -3.86
N THR A 124 -0.72 -19.30 -2.98
CA THR A 124 -0.78 -19.09 -1.52
C THR A 124 -0.03 -17.83 -1.07
N THR A 125 1.16 -17.62 -1.63
CA THR A 125 1.96 -16.41 -1.34
C THR A 125 1.30 -15.19 -1.95
N LEU A 126 0.83 -15.28 -3.19
CA LEU A 126 0.15 -14.19 -3.87
C LEU A 126 -1.07 -13.74 -3.07
N MET A 127 -1.94 -14.66 -2.64
CA MET A 127 -3.12 -14.30 -1.85
C MET A 127 -2.78 -13.72 -0.47
N SER A 128 -1.74 -14.26 0.19
CA SER A 128 -1.28 -13.67 1.46
C SER A 128 -0.82 -12.21 1.27
N VAL A 129 -0.12 -11.93 0.17
CA VAL A 129 0.31 -10.55 -0.15
C VAL A 129 -0.89 -9.69 -0.57
N MET A 130 -1.79 -10.21 -1.40
CA MET A 130 -3.02 -9.51 -1.78
C MET A 130 -3.85 -9.08 -0.55
N ARG A 131 -3.98 -9.96 0.44
CA ARG A 131 -4.69 -9.65 1.69
C ARG A 131 -3.94 -8.59 2.50
N HIS A 132 -2.61 -8.72 2.63
CA HIS A 132 -1.76 -7.78 3.37
C HIS A 132 -1.84 -6.37 2.78
N GLU A 133 -1.50 -6.22 1.51
CA GLU A 133 -1.52 -4.91 0.84
C GLU A 133 -2.96 -4.35 0.69
N GLY A 134 -3.93 -5.23 0.47
CA GLY A 134 -5.34 -4.85 0.48
C GLY A 134 -5.81 -4.35 1.84
N TRP A 135 -5.19 -4.82 2.94
CA TRP A 135 -5.45 -4.28 4.27
C TRP A 135 -4.95 -2.85 4.40
N HIS A 136 -3.78 -2.52 3.84
CA HIS A 136 -3.31 -1.12 3.79
C HIS A 136 -4.28 -0.20 3.03
N ALA A 137 -4.91 -0.68 1.96
CA ALA A 137 -5.98 0.07 1.29
C ALA A 137 -7.22 0.27 2.20
N ALA A 138 -7.54 -0.69 3.06
CA ALA A 138 -8.60 -0.53 4.05
C ALA A 138 -8.19 0.43 5.18
N GLN A 139 -6.94 0.42 5.61
CA GLN A 139 -6.38 1.39 6.58
C GLN A 139 -6.37 2.81 6.01
N ASP A 140 -6.15 2.96 4.71
CA ASP A 140 -6.29 4.24 3.99
C ASP A 140 -7.74 4.73 4.02
N CYS A 141 -8.71 3.86 3.73
CA CYS A 141 -10.13 4.18 3.93
C CYS A 141 -10.48 4.55 5.36
N MET A 142 -9.91 3.86 6.35
CA MET A 142 -10.13 4.16 7.77
C MET A 142 -9.65 5.57 8.11
N ALA A 143 -8.57 6.05 7.48
CA ALA A 143 -8.05 7.41 7.62
C ALA A 143 -8.95 8.49 6.99
N GLY A 144 -10.11 8.15 6.47
CA GLY A 144 -11.11 9.10 5.99
C GLY A 144 -11.34 9.07 4.49
N SER A 145 -10.31 8.92 3.71
CA SER A 145 -10.38 8.83 2.25
C SER A 145 -9.06 8.33 1.69
N ILE A 146 -9.12 7.40 0.75
CA ILE A 146 -7.92 6.93 0.04
C ILE A 146 -7.21 8.03 -0.79
N LYS A 147 -7.78 9.23 -0.84
CA LYS A 147 -7.20 10.39 -1.53
C LYS A 147 -6.33 11.27 -0.63
N ASN A 148 -6.27 11.00 0.66
CA ASN A 148 -5.53 11.83 1.61
C ASN A 148 -4.10 11.35 1.89
N SER A 149 -3.72 10.22 1.30
CA SER A 149 -2.38 9.61 1.43
C SER A 149 -1.99 9.20 2.85
N MET A 150 -2.99 8.97 3.72
CA MET A 150 -2.82 8.59 5.11
C MET A 150 -3.35 7.19 5.35
N ILE A 151 -2.76 6.49 6.32
CA ILE A 151 -3.29 5.22 6.82
C ILE A 151 -3.56 5.33 8.32
N ALA A 152 -4.58 4.63 8.79
CA ALA A 152 -4.94 4.56 10.21
C ALA A 152 -5.21 3.12 10.61
N ILE A 153 -4.84 2.75 11.84
CA ILE A 153 -5.16 1.42 12.38
C ILE A 153 -6.67 1.23 12.45
N ILE A 154 -7.12 0.02 12.15
CA ILE A 154 -8.54 -0.36 12.15
C ILE A 154 -8.93 -0.97 13.50
N HIS A 155 -8.04 -1.78 14.08
CA HIS A 155 -8.18 -2.39 15.39
C HIS A 155 -7.32 -1.69 16.42
N ASN A 156 -7.68 -1.79 17.71
CA ASN A 156 -6.74 -1.39 18.74
C ASN A 156 -5.55 -2.35 18.76
N GLU A 157 -4.38 -1.88 19.17
CA GLU A 157 -3.16 -2.69 19.17
C GLU A 157 -3.28 -3.96 20.03
N GLU A 158 -4.03 -3.89 21.15
CA GLU A 158 -4.30 -5.01 22.04
C GLU A 158 -5.20 -6.08 21.41
N ASP A 159 -6.01 -5.73 20.41
CA ASP A 159 -6.90 -6.66 19.70
C ASP A 159 -6.13 -7.48 18.64
N VAL A 160 -4.95 -7.01 18.22
CA VAL A 160 -4.09 -7.75 17.32
C VAL A 160 -3.41 -8.90 18.06
N PRO A 161 -3.55 -10.17 17.60
CA PRO A 161 -2.96 -11.29 18.30
C PRO A 161 -1.45 -11.15 18.49
N PRO A 162 -0.88 -11.49 19.66
CA PRO A 162 0.53 -11.24 20.00
C PRO A 162 1.53 -11.75 18.97
N LEU A 163 1.26 -12.90 18.36
CA LEU A 163 2.11 -13.48 17.32
C LEU A 163 2.37 -12.48 16.16
N TRP A 164 1.34 -11.78 15.71
CA TRP A 164 1.47 -10.88 14.57
C TRP A 164 2.16 -9.58 14.94
N ARG A 165 2.00 -9.12 16.18
CA ARG A 165 2.77 -7.99 16.73
C ARG A 165 4.26 -8.34 16.81
N GLU A 166 4.62 -9.51 17.37
CA GLU A 166 6.01 -9.96 17.43
C GLU A 166 6.66 -10.12 16.05
N ILE A 167 5.91 -10.61 15.06
CA ILE A 167 6.39 -10.72 13.68
C ILE A 167 6.64 -9.34 13.10
N ALA A 168 5.74 -8.39 13.30
CA ALA A 168 5.90 -7.02 12.84
C ALA A 168 7.09 -6.32 13.52
N GLU A 169 7.24 -6.45 14.83
CA GLU A 169 8.38 -5.91 15.59
C GLU A 169 9.73 -6.41 15.06
N LYS A 170 9.83 -7.70 14.76
CA LYS A 170 11.04 -8.30 14.18
C LYS A 170 11.30 -7.83 12.75
N SER A 171 10.25 -7.68 11.95
CA SER A 171 10.36 -7.36 10.52
C SER A 171 10.59 -5.87 10.28
N TYR A 172 10.05 -5.00 11.15
CA TYR A 172 10.06 -3.54 11.01
C TYR A 172 10.80 -2.84 12.15
N LYS A 173 11.79 -3.50 12.76
CA LYS A 173 12.60 -2.97 13.88
C LYS A 173 13.23 -1.60 13.57
N ASP A 174 13.58 -1.36 12.30
CA ASP A 174 14.21 -0.13 11.82
C ASP A 174 13.17 0.97 11.47
N MET A 175 11.87 0.64 11.53
CA MET A 175 10.73 1.53 11.30
C MET A 175 9.64 1.33 12.36
N PRO A 176 9.92 1.59 13.65
CA PRO A 176 9.03 1.23 14.75
C PRO A 176 7.65 1.90 14.68
N SER A 177 7.56 3.07 14.06
CA SER A 177 6.29 3.77 13.86
C SER A 177 5.32 3.01 12.94
N SER A 178 5.81 2.12 12.08
CA SER A 178 4.97 1.34 11.17
C SER A 178 4.42 0.05 11.80
N ILE A 179 4.97 -0.39 12.94
CA ILE A 179 4.63 -1.68 13.57
C ILE A 179 3.12 -1.86 13.76
N PRO A 180 2.33 -0.89 14.28
CA PRO A 180 0.90 -1.08 14.47
C PRO A 180 0.15 -1.42 13.18
N TRP A 181 0.44 -0.71 12.09
CA TRP A 181 -0.21 -0.95 10.78
C TRP A 181 0.23 -2.29 10.17
N GLU A 182 1.50 -2.59 10.28
CA GLU A 182 2.09 -3.82 9.72
C GLU A 182 1.67 -5.06 10.49
N ALA A 183 1.45 -4.96 11.80
CA ALA A 183 0.92 -6.03 12.62
C ALA A 183 -0.49 -6.43 12.18
N GLU A 184 -1.38 -5.44 11.98
CA GLU A 184 -2.71 -5.67 11.43
C GLU A 184 -2.66 -6.28 10.02
N ALA A 185 -1.85 -5.69 9.12
CA ALA A 185 -1.73 -6.14 7.75
C ALA A 185 -1.16 -7.57 7.67
N THR A 186 -0.22 -7.91 8.55
CA THR A 186 0.33 -9.26 8.65
C THR A 186 -0.73 -10.25 9.14
N TRP A 187 -1.53 -9.88 10.13
CA TRP A 187 -2.67 -10.67 10.60
C TRP A 187 -3.70 -10.88 9.48
N ALA A 188 -4.14 -9.81 8.85
CA ALA A 188 -5.09 -9.86 7.74
C ALA A 188 -4.55 -10.68 6.56
N GLY A 189 -3.26 -10.58 6.25
CA GLY A 189 -2.58 -11.36 5.21
C GLY A 189 -2.66 -12.88 5.42
N LYS A 190 -2.88 -13.32 6.66
CA LYS A 190 -3.00 -14.74 7.05
C LYS A 190 -4.42 -15.17 7.41
N THR A 191 -5.36 -14.22 7.48
CA THR A 191 -6.76 -14.47 7.85
C THR A 191 -7.66 -14.32 6.63
N GLU A 192 -8.15 -15.45 6.12
CA GLU A 192 -9.07 -15.46 4.97
C GLU A 192 -10.34 -14.66 5.27
N GLY A 193 -10.78 -13.86 4.29
CA GLY A 193 -12.00 -13.04 4.39
C GLY A 193 -11.84 -11.72 5.17
N MET A 194 -10.82 -11.57 6.03
CA MET A 194 -10.65 -10.39 6.88
C MET A 194 -10.48 -9.12 6.03
N THR A 195 -9.52 -9.10 5.12
CA THR A 195 -9.29 -7.97 4.19
C THR A 195 -10.49 -7.72 3.29
N MET A 196 -11.11 -8.79 2.78
CA MET A 196 -12.28 -8.67 1.91
C MET A 196 -13.44 -7.95 2.61
N LYS A 197 -13.69 -8.27 3.89
CA LYS A 197 -14.73 -7.61 4.69
C LYS A 197 -14.45 -6.11 4.81
N ALA A 198 -13.22 -5.73 5.14
CA ALA A 198 -12.83 -4.33 5.27
C ALA A 198 -12.92 -3.56 3.94
N LEU A 199 -12.46 -4.16 2.83
CA LEU A 199 -12.58 -3.55 1.50
C LEU A 199 -14.03 -3.38 1.06
N LYS A 200 -14.93 -4.33 1.40
CA LYS A 200 -16.37 -4.20 1.13
C LYS A 200 -16.97 -3.03 1.91
N SER A 201 -16.62 -2.87 3.19
CA SER A 201 -17.05 -1.73 4.01
C SER A 201 -16.52 -0.39 3.47
N CYS A 202 -15.27 -0.37 3.02
CA CYS A 202 -14.69 0.79 2.35
C CYS A 202 -15.48 1.16 1.08
N ALA A 203 -15.70 0.18 0.20
CA ALA A 203 -16.42 0.39 -1.06
C ALA A 203 -17.90 0.80 -0.86
N ALA A 204 -18.52 0.39 0.24
CA ALA A 204 -19.87 0.77 0.62
C ALA A 204 -19.95 2.13 1.34
N GLY A 205 -18.82 2.70 1.75
CA GLY A 205 -18.76 3.92 2.56
C GLY A 205 -19.20 3.73 4.01
N THR A 206 -19.21 2.47 4.49
CA THR A 206 -19.64 2.08 5.84
C THR A 206 -18.47 1.78 6.79
N MET A 207 -17.23 2.12 6.39
CA MET A 207 -16.01 1.76 7.10
C MET A 207 -16.08 2.10 8.60
N TRP A 208 -16.53 3.31 8.94
CA TRP A 208 -16.61 3.76 10.34
C TRP A 208 -17.82 3.25 11.12
N THR A 209 -18.80 2.65 10.43
CA THR A 209 -19.94 1.98 11.03
C THR A 209 -19.61 0.53 11.34
N ASP A 210 -18.98 -0.15 10.39
CA ASP A 210 -18.65 -1.57 10.49
C ASP A 210 -17.40 -1.81 11.37
N TYR A 211 -16.46 -0.85 11.30
CA TYR A 211 -15.24 -0.79 12.10
C TYR A 211 -15.23 0.54 12.85
N LYS A 212 -15.48 0.52 14.14
CA LYS A 212 -15.42 1.73 14.95
C LYS A 212 -13.99 2.26 14.99
N PRO A 213 -13.73 3.52 14.59
CA PRO A 213 -12.40 4.09 14.69
C PRO A 213 -11.85 3.97 16.12
N THR A 214 -10.60 3.54 16.24
CA THR A 214 -9.89 3.55 17.54
C THR A 214 -9.86 4.97 18.12
N PRO A 215 -9.64 5.15 19.41
CA PRO A 215 -9.59 6.49 20.01
C PRO A 215 -8.62 7.44 19.30
N LEU A 216 -7.44 6.93 18.92
CA LEU A 216 -6.43 7.70 18.19
C LEU A 216 -6.90 8.06 16.78
N THR A 217 -7.44 7.10 16.05
CA THR A 217 -8.00 7.30 14.71
C THR A 217 -9.18 8.27 14.74
N LYS A 218 -10.09 8.13 15.72
CA LYS A 218 -11.22 9.06 15.90
C LYS A 218 -10.75 10.48 16.13
N LYS A 219 -9.76 10.67 17.01
CA LYS A 219 -9.17 11.99 17.28
C LYS A 219 -8.66 12.61 15.99
N TRP A 220 -7.86 11.87 15.21
CA TRP A 220 -7.33 12.33 13.93
C TRP A 220 -8.44 12.70 12.93
N LEU A 221 -9.49 11.87 12.81
CA LEU A 221 -10.63 12.13 11.92
C LEU A 221 -11.40 13.42 12.30
N VAL A 222 -11.53 13.71 13.57
CA VAL A 222 -12.15 14.95 14.05
C VAL A 222 -11.26 16.16 13.74
N GLU A 223 -9.97 16.07 14.05
CA GLU A 223 -9.01 17.15 13.80
C GLU A 223 -8.87 17.50 12.31
N ASN A 224 -9.11 16.53 11.43
CA ASN A 224 -9.03 16.73 9.98
C ASN A 224 -10.41 16.92 9.30
N GLY A 225 -11.48 17.11 10.07
CA GLY A 225 -12.79 17.50 9.55
C GLY A 225 -13.57 16.38 8.85
N TYR A 226 -13.28 15.12 9.13
CA TYR A 226 -14.06 13.98 8.65
C TYR A 226 -15.22 13.63 9.56
N LEU A 227 -15.04 13.82 10.87
CA LEU A 227 -16.07 13.61 11.88
C LEU A 227 -16.29 14.91 12.70
N ASN A 228 -17.48 15.06 13.27
CA ASN A 228 -17.71 16.06 14.34
C ASN A 228 -17.26 15.50 15.70
N ASN A 229 -17.30 16.33 16.73
CA ASN A 229 -16.92 15.94 18.10
C ASN A 229 -17.74 14.75 18.65
N ASP A 230 -18.97 14.58 18.18
CA ASP A 230 -19.83 13.44 18.56
C ASP A 230 -19.48 12.16 17.76
N GLY A 231 -18.50 12.23 16.83
CA GLY A 231 -18.09 11.13 15.99
C GLY A 231 -19.04 10.84 14.82
N LYS A 232 -19.88 11.81 14.43
CA LYS A 232 -20.73 11.71 13.25
C LYS A 232 -20.01 12.24 12.02
N LYS A 233 -20.15 11.54 10.89
CA LYS A 233 -19.56 11.94 9.62
C LYS A 233 -20.03 13.35 9.24
N LEU A 234 -19.09 14.21 8.90
CA LEU A 234 -19.38 15.50 8.28
C LEU A 234 -19.72 15.26 6.80
N LYS A 235 -20.73 15.98 6.31
CA LYS A 235 -21.22 15.84 4.92
C LYS A 235 -20.23 16.40 3.92
#